data_ea648a0ff39cb0b551edacea7b16a1c6
#
_entry.id   ea648a0ff39cb0b551edacea7b16a1c6
#
_cell.length_a   1.000
_cell.length_b   1.000
_cell.length_c   1.000
_cell.angle_alpha   90.00
_cell.angle_beta   90.00
_cell.angle_gamma   90.00
#
_symmetry.space_group_name_H-M   'P 1'
#
loop_
_entity.id
_entity.type
_entity.pdbx_description
1 polymer ?
#
loop_
_entity_poly.entity_id
_entity_poly.type
_entity_poly.pdbx_seq_one_letter_code
_entity_poly.pdbx_strand_id
1 'polypeptide(L)'
;MNKTKYVFVTGGVTSSLGKGIIAASLAKLLQARGFSVTIQKLDPYINIDPGTLNPYEHGECYVTDDGAETDLDLGHYERFLNIPTSQANNVTTGRIYQSVIDKERKGEFLGKTVQVIPHITDEIKHRVQILGNTSDFDIVITEIGGTVGDIESLPYVESVRQLLWELGEENAIVIHLTLIPYLAAAGELKTKPTQHSVKTLMQSGVNPDVLVCRTEYEISDDIKRKLALFCNVKKEDVIQSLDASTIYDVPNLMFEEGLDTVVLKKLKLSEEKQPILTVWNNFLKKYKNPTSTVEVGLIGKYVELQDSYKSITEALIHASATNETKVNIRWIHSEDLTPGNVTEHLKGLNGILVAPGFGDRGIEGKIKAVQYARENNIPFFGICLGMQMAVVEFSRNVLGYKNASSTEMDENCAHPVINLMEDQKDITKKGGTMRLGAWDCEISEDSNVFKAYNKTMISERHRHRYEFNNEYSQQLNDNGMQTTGVNPKTKLVEIIEIPTHPWFVGVQYHPEYKSTVLNPHPLFVDFVKATLQHSK
;
A
#
# COMPACT_ATOMS: atom_id res chain seq x y z
N MET A 1 -23.26 22.00 12.18
CA MET A 1 -22.22 21.04 11.75
C MET A 1 -21.47 21.69 10.60
N ASN A 2 -20.14 21.79 10.66
CA ASN A 2 -19.38 22.21 9.50
C ASN A 2 -19.58 21.16 8.40
N LYS A 3 -19.90 21.62 7.19
CA LYS A 3 -20.08 20.72 6.04
C LYS A 3 -18.70 20.21 5.61
N THR A 4 -18.52 18.90 5.45
CA THR A 4 -17.27 18.30 4.96
C THR A 4 -16.83 18.97 3.65
N LYS A 5 -15.53 19.26 3.53
CA LYS A 5 -14.91 19.84 2.34
C LYS A 5 -14.31 18.74 1.46
N TYR A 6 -14.30 18.95 0.16
CA TYR A 6 -13.82 17.98 -0.82
C TYR A 6 -12.68 18.56 -1.65
N VAL A 7 -11.62 17.78 -1.82
CA VAL A 7 -10.49 18.12 -2.69
C VAL A 7 -10.34 17.01 -3.72
N PHE A 8 -10.54 17.33 -4.99
CA PHE A 8 -10.36 16.38 -6.08
C PHE A 8 -8.96 16.52 -6.67
N VAL A 9 -8.19 15.44 -6.67
CA VAL A 9 -6.84 15.40 -7.25
C VAL A 9 -6.90 14.67 -8.58
N THR A 10 -6.72 15.42 -9.65
CA THR A 10 -6.67 14.92 -11.04
C THR A 10 -5.24 14.98 -11.56
N GLY A 11 -4.93 14.26 -12.62
CA GLY A 11 -3.61 14.34 -13.25
C GLY A 11 -3.66 14.17 -14.76
N GLY A 12 -2.69 14.74 -15.43
CA GLY A 12 -2.58 14.65 -16.87
C GLY A 12 -1.14 14.58 -17.34
N VAL A 13 -0.94 14.54 -18.66
CA VAL A 13 0.33 14.36 -19.37
C VAL A 13 0.78 12.89 -19.40
N THR A 14 0.93 12.23 -18.26
CA THR A 14 1.38 10.82 -18.16
C THR A 14 0.89 10.18 -16.87
N SER A 15 0.89 8.85 -16.82
CA SER A 15 0.72 8.08 -15.60
C SER A 15 1.92 8.25 -14.66
N SER A 16 1.82 7.76 -13.43
CA SER A 16 2.92 7.74 -12.43
C SER A 16 3.52 9.11 -12.09
N LEU A 17 2.74 10.19 -12.24
CA LEU A 17 3.15 11.55 -11.84
C LEU A 17 3.25 11.73 -10.31
N GLY A 18 2.67 10.80 -9.54
CA GLY A 18 2.66 10.86 -8.07
C GLY A 18 1.43 11.54 -7.48
N LYS A 19 0.25 11.43 -8.13
CA LYS A 19 -1.03 11.93 -7.59
C LYS A 19 -1.28 11.46 -6.16
N GLY A 20 -1.09 10.15 -5.90
CA GLY A 20 -1.28 9.54 -4.58
C GLY A 20 -0.35 10.14 -3.53
N ILE A 21 0.91 10.39 -3.88
CA ILE A 21 1.89 11.00 -2.96
C ILE A 21 1.56 12.47 -2.68
N ILE A 22 1.10 13.23 -3.69
CA ILE A 22 0.65 14.62 -3.48
C ILE A 22 -0.61 14.64 -2.62
N ALA A 23 -1.59 13.77 -2.88
CA ALA A 23 -2.80 13.64 -2.05
C ALA A 23 -2.46 13.28 -0.60
N ALA A 24 -1.59 12.28 -0.39
CA ALA A 24 -1.13 11.87 0.93
C ALA A 24 -0.33 12.97 1.65
N SER A 25 0.51 13.71 0.93
CA SER A 25 1.29 14.82 1.47
C SER A 25 0.41 15.99 1.91
N LEU A 26 -0.56 16.37 1.08
CA LEU A 26 -1.55 17.38 1.43
C LEU A 26 -2.37 16.95 2.64
N ALA A 27 -2.88 15.71 2.63
CA ALA A 27 -3.63 15.16 3.76
C ALA A 27 -2.81 15.19 5.06
N LYS A 28 -1.52 14.82 4.99
CA LYS A 28 -0.60 14.88 6.13
C LYS A 28 -0.42 16.30 6.66
N LEU A 29 -0.27 17.28 5.79
CA LEU A 29 -0.15 18.70 6.18
C LEU A 29 -1.43 19.20 6.85
N LEU A 30 -2.60 18.89 6.28
CA LEU A 30 -3.88 19.29 6.84
C LEU A 30 -4.14 18.59 8.19
N GLN A 31 -3.81 17.30 8.31
CA GLN A 31 -3.86 16.55 9.57
C GLN A 31 -2.93 17.20 10.62
N ALA A 32 -1.71 17.60 10.23
CA ALA A 32 -0.74 18.23 11.10
C ALA A 32 -1.19 19.64 11.58
N ARG A 33 -2.10 20.28 10.86
CA ARG A 33 -2.80 21.52 11.28
C ARG A 33 -4.00 21.23 12.20
N GLY A 34 -4.38 19.97 12.41
CA GLY A 34 -5.44 19.54 13.31
C GLY A 34 -6.79 19.29 12.66
N PHE A 35 -6.87 19.22 11.33
CA PHE A 35 -8.08 18.77 10.63
C PHE A 35 -8.20 17.25 10.63
N SER A 36 -9.44 16.74 10.68
CA SER A 36 -9.74 15.33 10.44
C SER A 36 -9.82 15.09 8.93
N VAL A 37 -8.89 14.29 8.39
CA VAL A 37 -8.73 14.14 6.94
C VAL A 37 -8.69 12.67 6.57
N THR A 38 -9.35 12.29 5.46
CA THR A 38 -9.21 10.99 4.83
C THR A 38 -8.97 11.13 3.32
N ILE A 39 -8.48 10.05 2.70
CA ILE A 39 -8.22 10.02 1.26
C ILE A 39 -9.02 8.88 0.64
N GLN A 40 -9.60 9.13 -0.54
CA GLN A 40 -10.31 8.16 -1.35
C GLN A 40 -9.64 8.03 -2.72
N LYS A 41 -9.59 6.81 -3.25
CA LYS A 41 -9.11 6.49 -4.60
C LYS A 41 -10.26 6.07 -5.49
N LEU A 42 -10.36 6.66 -6.67
CA LEU A 42 -11.26 6.21 -7.74
C LEU A 42 -10.43 5.62 -8.88
N ASP A 43 -10.56 4.31 -9.10
CA ASP A 43 -9.79 3.59 -10.11
C ASP A 43 -10.61 3.35 -11.38
N PRO A 44 -10.11 3.76 -12.57
CA PRO A 44 -10.90 3.71 -13.81
C PRO A 44 -10.99 2.33 -14.46
N TYR A 45 -10.29 1.30 -13.93
CA TYR A 45 -10.37 -0.04 -14.50
C TYR A 45 -11.70 -0.76 -14.16
N ILE A 46 -12.08 -1.72 -15.03
CA ILE A 46 -13.35 -2.47 -14.93
C ILE A 46 -13.30 -3.63 -13.94
N ASN A 47 -12.13 -3.99 -13.42
CA ASN A 47 -12.02 -4.99 -12.38
C ASN A 47 -12.83 -4.56 -11.14
N ILE A 48 -13.51 -5.51 -10.50
CA ILE A 48 -14.28 -5.24 -9.26
C ILE A 48 -13.32 -4.80 -8.14
N ASP A 49 -12.18 -5.48 -8.06
CA ASP A 49 -11.07 -5.20 -7.16
C ASP A 49 -9.75 -5.69 -7.79
N PRO A 50 -8.58 -5.34 -7.24
CA PRO A 50 -7.29 -5.78 -7.75
C PRO A 50 -6.88 -7.19 -7.28
N GLY A 51 -7.71 -7.92 -6.54
CA GLY A 51 -7.36 -9.20 -5.93
C GLY A 51 -6.92 -10.29 -6.91
N THR A 52 -7.37 -10.22 -8.16
CA THR A 52 -7.00 -11.16 -9.24
C THR A 52 -6.03 -10.56 -10.26
N LEU A 53 -5.60 -9.31 -10.07
CA LEU A 53 -4.66 -8.66 -10.99
C LEU A 53 -3.24 -9.22 -10.84
N ASN A 54 -2.51 -9.18 -11.95
CA ASN A 54 -1.11 -9.58 -11.96
C ASN A 54 -0.24 -8.52 -11.26
N PRO A 55 0.53 -8.87 -10.22
CA PRO A 55 1.42 -7.94 -9.53
C PRO A 55 2.46 -7.25 -10.45
N TYR A 56 2.84 -7.89 -11.57
CA TYR A 56 3.72 -7.27 -12.56
C TYR A 56 3.08 -6.10 -13.34
N GLU A 57 1.75 -6.01 -13.37
CA GLU A 57 1.04 -4.93 -14.09
C GLU A 57 0.57 -3.82 -13.15
N HIS A 58 0.18 -4.17 -11.91
CA HIS A 58 -0.49 -3.25 -11.00
C HIS A 58 0.23 -3.04 -9.64
N GLY A 59 1.35 -3.75 -9.41
CA GLY A 59 1.99 -3.77 -8.11
C GLY A 59 1.27 -4.67 -7.10
N GLU A 60 1.49 -4.43 -5.81
CA GLU A 60 0.85 -5.22 -4.76
C GLU A 60 -0.65 -4.94 -4.65
N CYS A 61 -1.40 -5.95 -4.27
CA CYS A 61 -2.78 -5.79 -3.81
C CYS A 61 -2.75 -5.49 -2.30
N TYR A 62 -3.16 -4.28 -1.92
CA TYR A 62 -3.21 -3.85 -0.53
C TYR A 62 -4.53 -4.26 0.11
N VAL A 63 -4.51 -4.72 1.37
CA VAL A 63 -5.71 -5.17 2.08
C VAL A 63 -5.99 -4.30 3.29
N THR A 64 -7.23 -3.83 3.41
CA THR A 64 -7.72 -3.03 4.53
C THR A 64 -8.17 -3.88 5.72
N ASP A 65 -8.42 -3.27 6.89
CA ASP A 65 -8.88 -4.00 8.07
C ASP A 65 -10.25 -4.68 7.86
N ASP A 66 -11.14 -4.07 7.07
CA ASP A 66 -12.46 -4.62 6.73
C ASP A 66 -12.44 -5.64 5.56
N GLY A 67 -11.24 -6.03 5.12
CA GLY A 67 -11.04 -7.10 4.13
C GLY A 67 -11.20 -6.67 2.67
N ALA A 68 -11.20 -5.38 2.36
CA ALA A 68 -11.18 -4.94 0.99
C ALA A 68 -9.79 -5.16 0.35
N GLU A 69 -9.77 -5.81 -0.81
CA GLU A 69 -8.62 -5.83 -1.71
C GLU A 69 -8.62 -4.52 -2.51
N THR A 70 -7.51 -3.77 -2.44
CA THR A 70 -7.44 -2.40 -2.94
C THR A 70 -6.13 -2.12 -3.67
N ASP A 71 -6.09 -0.99 -4.37
CA ASP A 71 -4.89 -0.47 -5.01
C ASP A 71 -3.80 -0.14 -3.97
N LEU A 72 -2.53 -0.25 -4.37
CA LEU A 72 -1.36 0.00 -3.52
C LEU A 72 -1.28 1.43 -2.96
N ASP A 73 -1.94 2.39 -3.61
CA ASP A 73 -1.97 3.78 -3.15
C ASP A 73 -2.63 3.93 -1.77
N LEU A 74 -3.57 3.05 -1.39
CA LEU A 74 -4.15 3.06 -0.06
C LEU A 74 -3.09 2.80 1.02
N GLY A 75 -2.10 1.97 0.72
CA GLY A 75 -0.94 1.80 1.59
C GLY A 75 -0.18 3.11 1.81
N HIS A 76 0.01 3.93 0.77
CA HIS A 76 0.61 5.26 0.92
C HIS A 76 -0.23 6.16 1.81
N TYR A 77 -1.57 6.16 1.66
CA TYR A 77 -2.46 6.97 2.48
C TYR A 77 -2.35 6.61 3.96
N GLU A 78 -2.40 5.32 4.29
CA GLU A 78 -2.26 4.87 5.67
C GLU A 78 -0.88 5.15 6.26
N ARG A 79 0.20 4.94 5.48
CA ARG A 79 1.57 5.22 5.93
C ARG A 79 1.81 6.68 6.28
N PHE A 80 1.18 7.61 5.54
CA PHE A 80 1.29 9.05 5.78
C PHE A 80 0.40 9.52 6.92
N LEU A 81 -0.86 9.08 6.96
CA LEU A 81 -1.86 9.56 7.91
C LEU A 81 -1.85 8.80 9.24
N ASN A 82 -1.37 7.57 9.25
CA ASN A 82 -1.49 6.65 10.39
C ASN A 82 -2.96 6.45 10.81
N ILE A 83 -3.85 6.38 9.84
CA ILE A 83 -5.29 6.15 9.99
C ILE A 83 -5.66 4.99 9.05
N PRO A 84 -6.38 3.96 9.55
CA PRO A 84 -6.81 2.85 8.69
C PRO A 84 -7.82 3.35 7.64
N THR A 85 -7.71 2.78 6.44
CA THR A 85 -8.69 2.92 5.38
C THR A 85 -9.66 1.74 5.38
N SER A 86 -10.74 1.88 4.64
CA SER A 86 -11.81 0.90 4.50
C SER A 86 -12.19 0.70 3.04
N GLN A 87 -13.12 -0.21 2.78
CA GLN A 87 -13.70 -0.41 1.45
C GLN A 87 -14.24 0.88 0.82
N ALA A 88 -14.71 1.84 1.63
CA ALA A 88 -15.21 3.13 1.15
C ALA A 88 -14.11 4.05 0.58
N ASN A 89 -12.86 3.79 0.93
CA ASN A 89 -11.72 4.59 0.47
C ASN A 89 -11.20 4.16 -0.91
N ASN A 90 -11.63 3.00 -1.46
CA ASN A 90 -11.27 2.59 -2.81
C ASN A 90 -12.50 2.18 -3.61
N VAL A 91 -12.71 2.82 -4.75
CA VAL A 91 -13.85 2.59 -5.62
C VAL A 91 -13.39 2.40 -7.04
N THR A 92 -13.67 1.23 -7.62
CA THR A 92 -13.35 0.91 -9.02
C THR A 92 -14.55 1.15 -9.94
N THR A 93 -14.29 1.39 -11.22
CA THR A 93 -15.32 1.44 -12.25
C THR A 93 -16.16 0.15 -12.24
N GLY A 94 -15.52 -1.01 -12.06
CA GLY A 94 -16.21 -2.29 -11.97
C GLY A 94 -17.27 -2.33 -10.88
N ARG A 95 -16.94 -1.87 -9.66
CA ARG A 95 -17.91 -1.78 -8.54
C ARG A 95 -19.06 -0.83 -8.82
N ILE A 96 -18.77 0.32 -9.46
CA ILE A 96 -19.80 1.30 -9.82
C ILE A 96 -20.80 0.68 -10.80
N TYR A 97 -20.28 0.10 -11.90
CA TYR A 97 -21.14 -0.50 -12.93
C TYR A 97 -21.91 -1.71 -12.39
N GLN A 98 -21.26 -2.58 -11.62
CA GLN A 98 -21.92 -3.72 -10.98
C GLN A 98 -23.08 -3.26 -10.09
N SER A 99 -22.87 -2.22 -9.25
CA SER A 99 -23.92 -1.67 -8.38
C SER A 99 -25.12 -1.18 -9.19
N VAL A 100 -24.88 -0.43 -10.28
CA VAL A 100 -25.97 0.11 -11.12
C VAL A 100 -26.68 -1.01 -11.89
N ILE A 101 -25.96 -2.00 -12.41
CA ILE A 101 -26.55 -3.16 -13.09
C ILE A 101 -27.39 -3.99 -12.11
N ASP A 102 -26.91 -4.23 -10.90
CA ASP A 102 -27.66 -4.97 -9.88
C ASP A 102 -28.96 -4.25 -9.49
N LYS A 103 -28.93 -2.91 -9.36
CA LYS A 103 -30.12 -2.08 -9.13
C LYS A 103 -31.12 -2.16 -10.29
N GLU A 104 -30.61 -2.12 -11.53
CA GLU A 104 -31.43 -2.28 -12.74
C GLU A 104 -32.12 -3.65 -12.73
N ARG A 105 -31.36 -4.74 -12.51
CA ARG A 105 -31.91 -6.11 -12.47
C ARG A 105 -32.94 -6.32 -11.35
N LYS A 106 -32.83 -5.60 -10.24
CA LYS A 106 -33.82 -5.58 -9.16
C LYS A 106 -35.03 -4.70 -9.43
N GLY A 107 -35.04 -3.95 -10.56
CA GLY A 107 -36.16 -3.06 -10.94
C GLY A 107 -36.20 -1.73 -10.18
N GLU A 108 -35.14 -1.33 -9.50
CA GLU A 108 -35.09 -0.11 -8.68
C GLU A 108 -35.24 1.17 -9.51
N PHE A 109 -34.98 1.13 -10.82
CA PHE A 109 -35.16 2.26 -11.72
C PHE A 109 -36.58 2.37 -12.34
N LEU A 110 -37.51 1.51 -11.93
CA LEU A 110 -38.91 1.56 -12.29
C LEU A 110 -39.16 1.64 -13.81
N GLY A 111 -38.41 0.90 -14.61
CA GLY A 111 -38.51 0.82 -16.06
C GLY A 111 -37.90 2.00 -16.84
N LYS A 112 -37.17 2.90 -16.17
CA LYS A 112 -36.42 3.97 -16.84
C LYS A 112 -35.25 3.40 -17.63
N THR A 113 -34.91 4.07 -18.73
CA THR A 113 -33.64 3.79 -19.45
C THR A 113 -32.46 4.19 -18.57
N VAL A 114 -31.58 3.22 -18.24
CA VAL A 114 -30.40 3.45 -17.44
C VAL A 114 -29.25 3.87 -18.36
N GLN A 115 -28.60 4.99 -18.04
CA GLN A 115 -27.56 5.63 -18.85
C GLN A 115 -26.34 6.01 -17.97
N VAL A 116 -25.21 6.32 -18.59
CA VAL A 116 -24.02 6.81 -17.85
C VAL A 116 -24.38 8.06 -17.05
N ILE A 117 -25.05 9.03 -17.69
CA ILE A 117 -25.62 10.20 -17.04
C ILE A 117 -27.15 10.02 -17.03
N PRO A 118 -27.83 10.05 -15.87
CA PRO A 118 -27.27 10.35 -14.54
C PRO A 118 -26.86 9.12 -13.70
N HIS A 119 -27.18 7.89 -14.09
CA HIS A 119 -27.20 6.75 -13.17
C HIS A 119 -25.79 6.31 -12.69
N ILE A 120 -24.81 6.26 -13.61
CA ILE A 120 -23.40 5.96 -13.24
C ILE A 120 -22.80 7.16 -12.50
N THR A 121 -23.04 8.38 -12.97
CA THR A 121 -22.51 9.58 -12.30
C THR A 121 -23.11 9.78 -10.92
N ASP A 122 -24.39 9.47 -10.70
CA ASP A 122 -25.03 9.54 -9.39
C ASP A 122 -24.46 8.49 -8.42
N GLU A 123 -24.17 7.27 -8.90
CA GLU A 123 -23.50 6.24 -8.07
C GLU A 123 -22.07 6.68 -7.71
N ILE A 124 -21.32 7.25 -8.65
CA ILE A 124 -19.97 7.80 -8.37
C ILE A 124 -20.05 8.91 -7.31
N LYS A 125 -20.96 9.90 -7.50
CA LYS A 125 -21.14 10.99 -6.53
C LYS A 125 -21.53 10.48 -5.15
N HIS A 126 -22.42 9.48 -5.09
CA HIS A 126 -22.79 8.84 -3.84
C HIS A 126 -21.56 8.22 -3.15
N ARG A 127 -20.73 7.47 -3.88
CA ARG A 127 -19.51 6.86 -3.34
C ARG A 127 -18.49 7.90 -2.86
N VAL A 128 -18.33 9.00 -3.58
CA VAL A 128 -17.45 10.10 -3.18
C VAL A 128 -17.90 10.71 -1.86
N GLN A 129 -19.21 10.90 -1.68
CA GLN A 129 -19.75 11.58 -0.50
C GLN A 129 -19.92 10.66 0.72
N ILE A 130 -19.78 9.35 0.58
CA ILE A 130 -20.06 8.40 1.67
C ILE A 130 -19.19 8.68 2.91
N LEU A 131 -17.90 8.94 2.70
CA LEU A 131 -16.96 9.21 3.79
C LEU A 131 -17.27 10.52 4.53
N GLY A 132 -17.70 11.55 3.81
CA GLY A 132 -18.11 12.82 4.40
C GLY A 132 -19.47 12.80 5.09
N ASN A 133 -20.33 11.85 4.71
CA ASN A 133 -21.69 11.73 5.26
C ASN A 133 -21.77 10.77 6.45
N THR A 134 -20.88 9.78 6.53
CA THR A 134 -20.93 8.70 7.53
C THR A 134 -19.87 8.84 8.64
N SER A 135 -18.90 9.72 8.45
CA SER A 135 -17.77 9.93 9.37
C SER A 135 -17.53 11.42 9.63
N ASP A 136 -16.91 11.74 10.76
CA ASP A 136 -16.63 13.11 11.17
C ASP A 136 -15.31 13.65 10.54
N PHE A 137 -15.17 13.51 9.20
CA PHE A 137 -14.04 14.11 8.49
C PHE A 137 -14.34 15.56 8.10
N ASP A 138 -13.41 16.47 8.42
CA ASP A 138 -13.47 17.85 7.97
C ASP A 138 -13.20 17.95 6.47
N ILE A 139 -12.27 17.13 5.96
CA ILE A 139 -11.81 17.16 4.57
C ILE A 139 -11.69 15.73 4.03
N VAL A 140 -12.28 15.49 2.85
CA VAL A 140 -12.11 14.28 2.04
C VAL A 140 -11.32 14.64 0.79
N ILE A 141 -10.16 14.02 0.60
CA ILE A 141 -9.36 14.16 -0.61
C ILE A 141 -9.65 12.96 -1.50
N THR A 142 -10.14 13.19 -2.71
CA THR A 142 -10.45 12.13 -3.67
C THR A 142 -9.45 12.17 -4.83
N GLU A 143 -8.60 11.15 -4.92
CA GLU A 143 -7.71 10.96 -6.05
C GLU A 143 -8.45 10.30 -7.21
N ILE A 144 -8.44 10.97 -8.38
CA ILE A 144 -8.99 10.41 -9.62
C ILE A 144 -7.89 9.65 -10.34
N GLY A 145 -8.06 8.33 -10.44
CA GLY A 145 -7.15 7.45 -11.17
C GLY A 145 -7.15 7.73 -12.69
N GLY A 146 -6.13 7.22 -13.36
CA GLY A 146 -5.93 7.46 -14.79
C GLY A 146 -5.41 8.85 -15.14
N THR A 147 -5.39 9.15 -16.43
CA THR A 147 -4.92 10.42 -16.98
C THR A 147 -6.10 11.19 -17.55
N VAL A 148 -6.18 12.49 -17.32
CA VAL A 148 -7.23 13.34 -17.89
C VAL A 148 -7.15 13.31 -19.43
N GLY A 149 -8.25 12.91 -20.06
CA GLY A 149 -8.34 12.67 -21.49
C GLY A 149 -8.50 11.20 -21.87
N ASP A 150 -8.21 10.27 -20.94
CA ASP A 150 -8.48 8.85 -21.14
C ASP A 150 -10.00 8.58 -21.07
N ILE A 151 -10.48 7.69 -21.92
CA ILE A 151 -11.92 7.36 -22.03
C ILE A 151 -12.45 6.82 -20.70
N GLU A 152 -11.66 6.01 -20.03
CA GLU A 152 -12.01 5.36 -18.77
C GLU A 152 -12.25 6.36 -17.62
N SER A 153 -11.60 7.53 -17.68
CA SER A 153 -11.72 8.56 -16.64
C SER A 153 -12.90 9.49 -16.84
N LEU A 154 -13.53 9.51 -18.02
CA LEU A 154 -14.58 10.48 -18.35
C LEU A 154 -15.78 10.47 -17.39
N PRO A 155 -16.35 9.31 -16.96
CA PRO A 155 -17.45 9.30 -16.01
C PRO A 155 -17.07 9.92 -14.65
N TYR A 156 -15.82 9.74 -14.21
CA TYR A 156 -15.33 10.34 -12.98
C TYR A 156 -15.16 11.86 -13.10
N VAL A 157 -14.56 12.34 -14.20
CA VAL A 157 -14.39 13.78 -14.44
C VAL A 157 -15.76 14.47 -14.55
N GLU A 158 -16.73 13.84 -15.23
CA GLU A 158 -18.10 14.35 -15.30
C GLU A 158 -18.77 14.39 -13.93
N SER A 159 -18.56 13.36 -13.10
CA SER A 159 -19.09 13.33 -11.73
C SER A 159 -18.47 14.42 -10.85
N VAL A 160 -17.17 14.68 -11.00
CA VAL A 160 -16.48 15.80 -10.33
C VAL A 160 -17.09 17.12 -10.77
N ARG A 161 -17.30 17.34 -12.08
CA ARG A 161 -17.95 18.55 -12.61
C ARG A 161 -19.31 18.79 -11.96
N GLN A 162 -20.14 17.74 -11.85
CA GLN A 162 -21.45 17.82 -11.20
C GLN A 162 -21.33 18.12 -9.70
N LEU A 163 -20.40 17.45 -8.99
CA LEU A 163 -20.16 17.68 -7.56
C LEU A 163 -19.67 19.09 -7.25
N LEU A 164 -18.81 19.67 -8.08
CA LEU A 164 -18.36 21.07 -7.93
C LEU A 164 -19.55 22.03 -7.98
N TRP A 165 -20.50 21.78 -8.90
CA TRP A 165 -21.72 22.57 -9.01
C TRP A 165 -22.65 22.38 -7.80
N GLU A 166 -22.88 21.13 -7.38
CA GLU A 166 -23.81 20.78 -6.29
C GLU A 166 -23.29 21.23 -4.92
N LEU A 167 -21.99 21.14 -4.67
CA LEU A 167 -21.34 21.47 -3.39
C LEU A 167 -21.05 22.97 -3.27
N GLY A 168 -20.72 23.63 -4.38
CA GLY A 168 -20.29 25.02 -4.45
C GLY A 168 -18.80 25.22 -4.19
N GLU A 169 -18.26 26.31 -4.72
CA GLU A 169 -16.83 26.64 -4.76
C GLU A 169 -16.12 26.67 -3.38
N GLU A 170 -16.86 26.95 -2.31
CA GLU A 170 -16.31 26.96 -0.95
C GLU A 170 -16.17 25.59 -0.33
N ASN A 171 -16.80 24.56 -0.91
CA ASN A 171 -16.86 23.22 -0.33
C ASN A 171 -16.15 22.17 -1.16
N ALA A 172 -15.77 22.49 -2.41
CA ALA A 172 -15.10 21.56 -3.31
C ALA A 172 -14.12 22.31 -4.22
N ILE A 173 -12.90 21.78 -4.35
CA ILE A 173 -11.84 22.34 -5.22
C ILE A 173 -11.17 21.21 -6.01
N VAL A 174 -10.48 21.61 -7.09
CA VAL A 174 -9.71 20.69 -7.95
C VAL A 174 -8.23 21.07 -7.94
N ILE A 175 -7.40 20.11 -7.58
CA ILE A 175 -5.95 20.16 -7.78
C ILE A 175 -5.64 19.35 -9.03
N HIS A 176 -4.92 19.95 -9.97
CA HIS A 176 -4.50 19.25 -11.18
C HIS A 176 -2.97 19.08 -11.20
N LEU A 177 -2.52 17.84 -11.14
CA LEU A 177 -1.10 17.50 -11.20
C LEU A 177 -0.65 17.36 -12.66
N THR A 178 0.44 18.02 -13.03
CA THR A 178 0.99 18.01 -14.39
C THR A 178 2.51 17.82 -14.38
N LEU A 179 3.10 17.65 -15.57
CA LEU A 179 4.53 17.54 -15.77
C LEU A 179 5.06 18.75 -16.55
N ILE A 180 6.16 19.33 -16.09
CA ILE A 180 6.97 20.31 -16.82
C ILE A 180 8.31 19.66 -17.13
N PRO A 181 8.45 19.01 -18.30
CA PRO A 181 9.69 18.32 -18.64
C PRO A 181 10.81 19.31 -18.97
N TYR A 182 12.02 18.95 -18.58
CA TYR A 182 13.23 19.60 -19.04
C TYR A 182 13.72 18.94 -20.33
N LEU A 183 13.93 19.73 -21.37
CA LEU A 183 14.51 19.25 -22.62
C LEU A 183 16.00 19.57 -22.65
N ALA A 184 16.83 18.59 -22.34
CA ALA A 184 18.29 18.75 -22.26
C ALA A 184 18.89 19.35 -23.55
N ALA A 185 18.39 18.94 -24.73
CA ALA A 185 18.86 19.48 -26.01
C ALA A 185 18.55 20.98 -26.21
N ALA A 186 17.50 21.49 -25.57
CA ALA A 186 17.11 22.90 -25.66
C ALA A 186 17.55 23.71 -24.43
N GLY A 187 17.99 23.04 -23.34
CA GLY A 187 18.40 23.67 -22.10
C GLY A 187 17.27 24.38 -21.35
N GLU A 188 16.01 23.94 -21.52
CA GLU A 188 14.86 24.66 -20.95
C GLU A 188 13.70 23.77 -20.52
N LEU A 189 12.90 24.26 -19.56
CA LEU A 189 11.64 23.70 -19.14
C LEU A 189 10.53 23.98 -20.17
N LYS A 190 9.70 22.99 -20.48
CA LYS A 190 8.61 23.09 -21.46
C LYS A 190 7.24 23.07 -20.80
N THR A 191 6.51 24.18 -20.94
CA THR A 191 5.16 24.36 -20.34
C THR A 191 4.01 23.85 -21.21
N LYS A 192 4.27 23.47 -22.46
CA LYS A 192 3.22 23.02 -23.40
C LYS A 192 2.48 21.76 -22.93
N PRO A 193 3.13 20.72 -22.40
CA PRO A 193 2.41 19.55 -21.89
C PRO A 193 1.39 19.90 -20.79
N THR A 194 1.78 20.75 -19.84
CA THR A 194 0.89 21.28 -18.80
C THR A 194 -0.31 22.05 -19.38
N GLN A 195 -0.05 22.97 -20.32
CA GLN A 195 -1.11 23.75 -20.97
C GLN A 195 -2.13 22.87 -21.71
N HIS A 196 -1.67 21.81 -22.39
CA HIS A 196 -2.53 20.87 -23.09
C HIS A 196 -3.35 20.02 -22.10
N SER A 197 -2.73 19.53 -21.04
CA SER A 197 -3.41 18.75 -19.99
C SER A 197 -4.52 19.55 -19.33
N VAL A 198 -4.24 20.79 -18.90
CA VAL A 198 -5.26 21.68 -18.33
C VAL A 198 -6.36 22.00 -19.33
N LYS A 199 -6.01 22.25 -20.62
CA LYS A 199 -7.02 22.49 -21.65
C LYS A 199 -7.96 21.29 -21.82
N THR A 200 -7.46 20.06 -21.76
CA THR A 200 -8.26 18.84 -21.83
C THR A 200 -9.21 18.74 -20.64
N LEU A 201 -8.74 19.03 -19.43
CA LEU A 201 -9.58 19.07 -18.23
C LEU A 201 -10.70 20.12 -18.38
N MET A 202 -10.35 21.32 -18.85
CA MET A 202 -11.32 22.41 -19.08
C MET A 202 -12.36 22.07 -20.15
N GLN A 203 -11.98 21.33 -21.20
CA GLN A 203 -12.90 20.84 -22.22
C GLN A 203 -13.94 19.86 -21.65
N SER A 204 -13.62 19.18 -20.55
CA SER A 204 -14.56 18.35 -19.79
C SER A 204 -15.40 19.16 -18.78
N GLY A 205 -15.30 20.49 -18.79
CA GLY A 205 -16.06 21.39 -17.93
C GLY A 205 -15.54 21.53 -16.51
N VAL A 206 -14.30 21.13 -16.24
CA VAL A 206 -13.64 21.25 -14.93
C VAL A 206 -12.47 22.23 -15.04
N ASN A 207 -12.48 23.28 -14.21
CA ASN A 207 -11.35 24.20 -14.07
C ASN A 207 -10.51 23.77 -12.86
N PRO A 208 -9.16 23.75 -12.97
CA PRO A 208 -8.34 23.55 -11.80
C PRO A 208 -8.33 24.80 -10.92
N ASP A 209 -8.38 24.61 -9.60
CA ASP A 209 -8.18 25.67 -8.61
C ASP A 209 -6.70 25.85 -8.27
N VAL A 210 -5.95 24.73 -8.30
CA VAL A 210 -4.52 24.66 -7.99
C VAL A 210 -3.84 23.78 -9.02
N LEU A 211 -2.67 24.23 -9.50
CA LEU A 211 -1.77 23.42 -10.34
C LEU A 211 -0.60 22.95 -9.49
N VAL A 212 -0.36 21.64 -9.46
CA VAL A 212 0.87 21.05 -8.95
C VAL A 212 1.72 20.60 -10.13
N CYS A 213 2.86 21.23 -10.31
CA CYS A 213 3.73 21.06 -11.46
C CYS A 213 4.95 20.23 -11.08
N ARG A 214 4.95 18.91 -11.41
CA ARG A 214 6.14 18.08 -11.22
C ARG A 214 7.22 18.48 -12.21
N THR A 215 8.45 18.59 -11.72
CA THR A 215 9.61 19.06 -12.50
C THR A 215 10.91 18.60 -11.85
N GLU A 216 11.95 18.42 -12.67
CA GLU A 216 13.32 18.12 -12.21
C GLU A 216 14.06 19.37 -11.74
N TYR A 217 13.69 20.56 -12.25
CA TYR A 217 14.35 21.84 -11.97
C TYR A 217 13.38 22.88 -11.48
N GLU A 218 13.86 23.87 -10.74
CA GLU A 218 13.06 24.97 -10.22
C GLU A 218 12.34 25.74 -11.34
N ILE A 219 11.09 26.07 -11.06
CA ILE A 219 10.23 26.84 -11.96
C ILE A 219 10.39 28.32 -11.67
N SER A 220 10.92 29.08 -12.65
CA SER A 220 11.06 30.51 -12.52
C SER A 220 9.70 31.23 -12.40
N ASP A 221 9.74 32.43 -11.82
CA ASP A 221 8.57 33.32 -11.70
C ASP A 221 7.89 33.62 -13.04
N ASP A 222 8.67 33.70 -14.13
CA ASP A 222 8.13 33.94 -15.46
C ASP A 222 7.36 32.71 -15.98
N ILE A 223 7.86 31.51 -15.69
CA ILE A 223 7.15 30.27 -16.01
C ILE A 223 5.87 30.16 -15.17
N LYS A 224 5.91 30.45 -13.85
CA LYS A 224 4.71 30.46 -13.01
C LYS A 224 3.66 31.45 -13.53
N ARG A 225 4.05 32.68 -13.93
CA ARG A 225 3.14 33.67 -14.54
C ARG A 225 2.56 33.19 -15.86
N LYS A 226 3.39 32.59 -16.71
CA LYS A 226 2.94 32.03 -17.99
C LYS A 226 1.91 30.92 -17.79
N LEU A 227 2.17 29.96 -16.88
CA LEU A 227 1.24 28.90 -16.57
C LEU A 227 -0.08 29.44 -16.00
N ALA A 228 -0.01 30.38 -15.07
CA ALA A 228 -1.16 31.04 -14.49
C ALA A 228 -2.09 31.62 -15.56
N LEU A 229 -1.52 32.35 -16.53
CA LEU A 229 -2.28 32.96 -17.63
C LEU A 229 -2.93 31.90 -18.54
N PHE A 230 -2.18 30.85 -18.94
CA PHE A 230 -2.70 29.84 -19.87
C PHE A 230 -3.65 28.82 -19.24
N CYS A 231 -3.58 28.65 -17.92
CA CYS A 231 -4.34 27.63 -17.18
C CYS A 231 -5.47 28.23 -16.34
N ASN A 232 -5.72 29.53 -16.42
CA ASN A 232 -6.77 30.25 -15.67
C ASN A 232 -6.68 30.07 -14.15
N VAL A 233 -5.47 30.04 -13.60
CA VAL A 233 -5.21 30.02 -12.16
C VAL A 233 -4.42 31.27 -11.75
N LYS A 234 -4.39 31.59 -10.48
CA LYS A 234 -3.50 32.65 -10.00
C LYS A 234 -2.06 32.15 -9.94
N LYS A 235 -1.08 33.08 -9.96
CA LYS A 235 0.34 32.72 -9.86
C LYS A 235 0.67 31.97 -8.57
N GLU A 236 0.08 32.40 -7.46
CA GLU A 236 0.22 31.76 -6.14
C GLU A 236 -0.39 30.35 -6.05
N ASP A 237 -1.29 30.00 -6.97
CA ASP A 237 -1.91 28.67 -7.06
C ASP A 237 -1.09 27.70 -7.95
N VAL A 238 0.05 28.15 -8.50
CA VAL A 238 0.99 27.31 -9.25
C VAL A 238 2.09 26.81 -8.31
N ILE A 239 1.93 25.59 -7.85
CA ILE A 239 2.80 24.92 -6.87
C ILE A 239 3.83 24.08 -7.63
N GLN A 240 5.09 24.23 -7.30
CA GLN A 240 6.17 23.41 -7.80
C GLN A 240 6.27 22.10 -7.00
N SER A 241 6.50 20.98 -7.67
CA SER A 241 6.83 19.69 -7.05
C SER A 241 8.13 19.16 -7.65
N LEU A 242 9.24 19.46 -7.00
CA LEU A 242 10.55 18.93 -7.38
C LEU A 242 10.66 17.44 -7.08
N ASP A 243 11.48 16.74 -7.85
CA ASP A 243 11.82 15.35 -7.58
C ASP A 243 12.52 15.24 -6.22
N ALA A 244 12.01 14.37 -5.37
CA ALA A 244 12.47 14.19 -4.00
C ALA A 244 13.34 12.93 -3.86
N SER A 245 14.28 12.92 -2.92
CA SER A 245 15.13 11.75 -2.62
C SER A 245 14.34 10.59 -2.00
N THR A 246 13.23 10.89 -1.36
CA THR A 246 12.27 9.93 -0.81
C THR A 246 10.86 10.53 -0.84
N ILE A 247 9.84 9.69 -0.97
CA ILE A 247 8.44 10.15 -0.92
C ILE A 247 8.10 10.85 0.40
N TYR A 248 8.83 10.55 1.46
CA TYR A 248 8.64 11.15 2.79
C TYR A 248 9.16 12.60 2.91
N ASP A 249 9.92 13.10 1.94
CA ASP A 249 10.27 14.52 1.85
C ASP A 249 9.13 15.38 1.29
N VAL A 250 8.26 14.78 0.48
CA VAL A 250 7.23 15.52 -0.27
C VAL A 250 6.32 16.37 0.61
N PRO A 251 5.87 15.92 1.81
CA PRO A 251 5.11 16.81 2.70
C PRO A 251 5.83 18.11 3.05
N ASN A 252 7.13 18.05 3.35
CA ASN A 252 7.91 19.26 3.66
C ASN A 252 8.05 20.15 2.42
N LEU A 253 8.35 19.59 1.25
CA LEU A 253 8.44 20.35 -0.01
C LEU A 253 7.11 21.04 -0.35
N MET A 254 5.98 20.35 -0.18
CA MET A 254 4.66 20.93 -0.41
C MET A 254 4.29 21.99 0.63
N PHE A 255 4.75 21.86 1.86
CA PHE A 255 4.60 22.91 2.88
C PHE A 255 5.41 24.17 2.53
N GLU A 256 6.66 24.01 2.09
CA GLU A 256 7.53 25.12 1.67
C GLU A 256 6.93 25.87 0.46
N GLU A 257 6.31 25.17 -0.48
CA GLU A 257 5.56 25.75 -1.61
C GLU A 257 4.18 26.30 -1.23
N GLY A 258 3.69 26.04 -0.01
CA GLY A 258 2.45 26.59 0.53
C GLY A 258 1.18 25.90 0.03
N LEU A 259 1.26 24.65 -0.45
CA LEU A 259 0.11 23.90 -0.99
C LEU A 259 -1.07 23.85 -0.01
N ASP A 260 -0.81 23.52 1.25
CA ASP A 260 -1.82 23.43 2.31
C ASP A 260 -2.49 24.78 2.60
N THR A 261 -1.71 25.85 2.62
CA THR A 261 -2.21 27.22 2.81
C THR A 261 -3.11 27.66 1.66
N VAL A 262 -2.73 27.37 0.41
CA VAL A 262 -3.54 27.67 -0.78
C VAL A 262 -4.87 26.89 -0.73
N VAL A 263 -4.83 25.61 -0.38
CA VAL A 263 -6.02 24.75 -0.24
C VAL A 263 -6.96 25.29 0.84
N LEU A 264 -6.45 25.62 2.03
CA LEU A 264 -7.25 26.17 3.11
C LEU A 264 -7.92 27.50 2.73
N LYS A 265 -7.21 28.39 2.04
CA LYS A 265 -7.77 29.65 1.52
C LYS A 265 -8.93 29.40 0.55
N LYS A 266 -8.75 28.48 -0.40
CA LYS A 266 -9.79 28.13 -1.39
C LYS A 266 -11.04 27.57 -0.71
N LEU A 267 -10.86 26.69 0.29
CA LEU A 267 -11.96 26.07 1.06
C LEU A 267 -12.53 26.98 2.16
N LYS A 268 -12.01 28.19 2.32
CA LYS A 268 -12.35 29.15 3.40
C LYS A 268 -12.24 28.54 4.80
N LEU A 269 -11.20 27.77 5.01
CA LEU A 269 -10.84 27.19 6.30
C LEU A 269 -9.75 28.03 6.98
N SER A 270 -9.64 27.92 8.32
CA SER A 270 -8.64 28.67 9.09
C SER A 270 -7.20 28.24 8.78
N GLU A 271 -6.31 29.22 8.56
CA GLU A 271 -4.89 29.05 8.32
C GLU A 271 -4.03 29.31 9.58
N GLU A 272 -4.64 29.64 10.71
CA GLU A 272 -3.94 30.12 11.91
C GLU A 272 -2.96 29.09 12.48
N LYS A 273 -3.32 27.80 12.44
CA LYS A 273 -2.46 26.74 12.98
C LYS A 273 -1.43 26.32 11.94
N GLN A 274 -0.15 26.37 12.30
CA GLN A 274 0.92 25.81 11.49
C GLN A 274 0.98 24.28 11.63
N PRO A 275 1.41 23.53 10.59
CA PRO A 275 1.49 22.07 10.66
C PRO A 275 2.60 21.63 11.62
N ILE A 276 2.29 20.71 12.53
CA ILE A 276 3.25 20.13 13.48
C ILE A 276 3.80 18.82 12.88
N LEU A 277 4.99 18.88 12.31
CA LEU A 277 5.66 17.75 11.66
C LEU A 277 6.85 17.20 12.47
N THR A 278 6.92 17.46 13.77
CA THR A 278 8.09 17.11 14.61
C THR A 278 8.44 15.61 14.53
N VAL A 279 7.47 14.71 14.68
CA VAL A 279 7.68 13.26 14.63
C VAL A 279 8.10 12.82 13.21
N TRP A 280 7.46 13.37 12.19
CA TRP A 280 7.78 13.13 10.78
C TRP A 280 9.22 13.53 10.46
N ASN A 281 9.63 14.73 10.89
CA ASN A 281 10.98 15.23 10.64
C ASN A 281 12.05 14.47 11.42
N ASN A 282 11.72 13.96 12.62
CA ASN A 282 12.61 13.07 13.37
C ASN A 282 12.81 11.74 12.64
N PHE A 283 11.76 11.16 12.07
CA PHE A 283 11.87 9.98 11.21
C PHE A 283 12.79 10.24 10.01
N LEU A 284 12.55 11.34 9.26
CA LEU A 284 13.39 11.72 8.12
C LEU A 284 14.85 11.92 8.51
N LYS A 285 15.12 12.57 9.64
CA LYS A 285 16.48 12.78 10.15
C LYS A 285 17.20 11.45 10.37
N LYS A 286 16.55 10.48 11.03
CA LYS A 286 17.11 9.15 11.29
C LYS A 286 17.29 8.36 9.99
N TYR A 287 16.29 8.36 9.12
CA TYR A 287 16.34 7.65 7.85
C TYR A 287 17.48 8.13 6.94
N LYS A 288 17.68 9.46 6.87
CA LYS A 288 18.73 10.07 6.03
C LYS A 288 20.14 9.99 6.61
N ASN A 289 20.28 9.74 7.91
CA ASN A 289 21.58 9.70 8.59
C ASN A 289 21.76 8.36 9.33
N PRO A 290 21.76 7.22 8.65
CA PRO A 290 21.99 5.93 9.28
C PRO A 290 23.41 5.81 9.82
N THR A 291 23.57 5.14 10.95
CA THR A 291 24.87 4.90 11.61
C THR A 291 25.53 3.58 11.21
N SER A 292 24.78 2.71 10.55
CA SER A 292 25.21 1.38 10.12
C SER A 292 24.49 0.97 8.82
N THR A 293 24.91 -0.15 8.24
CA THR A 293 24.33 -0.70 7.02
C THR A 293 24.21 -2.21 7.14
N VAL A 294 23.11 -2.79 6.70
CA VAL A 294 22.88 -4.24 6.64
C VAL A 294 22.34 -4.65 5.27
N GLU A 295 22.67 -5.88 4.86
CA GLU A 295 22.20 -6.51 3.62
C GLU A 295 21.05 -7.48 3.95
N VAL A 296 19.85 -7.23 3.44
CA VAL A 296 18.69 -8.11 3.57
C VAL A 296 18.33 -8.71 2.22
N GLY A 297 18.29 -10.04 2.14
CA GLY A 297 17.78 -10.73 0.97
C GLY A 297 16.25 -10.81 1.00
N LEU A 298 15.58 -10.22 0.01
CA LEU A 298 14.15 -10.39 -0.22
C LEU A 298 13.95 -11.47 -1.28
N ILE A 299 13.47 -12.64 -0.84
CA ILE A 299 13.26 -13.82 -1.70
C ILE A 299 11.82 -13.82 -2.18
N GLY A 300 11.59 -13.54 -3.45
CA GLY A 300 10.25 -13.37 -4.02
C GLY A 300 10.07 -13.93 -5.42
N LYS A 301 8.81 -13.92 -5.89
CA LYS A 301 8.44 -14.35 -7.26
C LYS A 301 8.34 -13.16 -8.24
N TYR A 302 8.17 -11.94 -7.72
CA TYR A 302 7.84 -10.74 -8.51
C TYR A 302 8.87 -9.64 -8.28
N VAL A 303 10.14 -10.03 -8.19
CA VAL A 303 11.23 -9.13 -7.79
C VAL A 303 11.67 -8.14 -8.88
N GLU A 304 11.29 -8.39 -10.13
CA GLU A 304 11.57 -7.47 -11.25
C GLU A 304 10.73 -6.19 -11.18
N LEU A 305 9.54 -6.25 -10.56
CA LEU A 305 8.73 -5.07 -10.27
C LEU A 305 8.69 -4.85 -8.74
N GLN A 306 9.45 -3.89 -8.27
CA GLN A 306 9.57 -3.62 -6.83
C GLN A 306 8.24 -3.24 -6.16
N ASP A 307 7.32 -2.62 -6.90
CA ASP A 307 5.99 -2.28 -6.40
C ASP A 307 5.11 -3.50 -6.07
N SER A 308 5.50 -4.71 -6.52
CA SER A 308 4.86 -5.97 -6.09
C SER A 308 5.06 -6.28 -4.60
N TYR A 309 6.06 -5.67 -3.97
CA TYR A 309 6.39 -5.81 -2.54
C TYR A 309 6.52 -4.44 -1.86
N LYS A 310 5.71 -3.48 -2.31
CA LYS A 310 5.79 -2.08 -1.87
C LYS A 310 5.68 -1.94 -0.35
N SER A 311 4.68 -2.54 0.26
CA SER A 311 4.48 -2.44 1.71
C SER A 311 5.61 -3.07 2.51
N ILE A 312 6.22 -4.17 2.04
CA ILE A 312 7.41 -4.78 2.68
C ILE A 312 8.59 -3.81 2.61
N THR A 313 8.82 -3.20 1.45
CA THR A 313 9.90 -2.22 1.28
C THR A 313 9.73 -1.02 2.21
N GLU A 314 8.50 -0.48 2.27
CA GLU A 314 8.19 0.64 3.15
C GLU A 314 8.28 0.28 4.63
N ALA A 315 7.86 -0.94 5.02
CA ALA A 315 8.01 -1.43 6.39
C ALA A 315 9.50 -1.58 6.79
N LEU A 316 10.35 -2.04 5.87
CA LEU A 316 11.81 -2.05 6.08
C LEU A 316 12.40 -0.63 6.20
N ILE A 317 11.90 0.36 5.45
CA ILE A 317 12.29 1.77 5.58
C ILE A 317 11.91 2.31 6.96
N HIS A 318 10.70 2.03 7.44
CA HIS A 318 10.27 2.47 8.77
C HIS A 318 11.12 1.83 9.89
N ALA A 319 11.40 0.53 9.78
CA ALA A 319 12.26 -0.20 10.71
C ALA A 319 13.72 0.27 10.64
N SER A 320 14.22 0.59 9.46
CA SER A 320 15.53 1.17 9.18
C SER A 320 15.72 2.49 9.94
N ALA A 321 14.78 3.40 9.84
CA ALA A 321 14.82 4.66 10.57
C ALA A 321 14.79 4.46 12.09
N THR A 322 14.01 3.50 12.59
CA THR A 322 13.94 3.18 14.02
C THR A 322 15.26 2.67 14.56
N ASN A 323 15.95 1.81 13.81
CA ASN A 323 17.24 1.23 14.17
C ASN A 323 18.44 2.10 13.75
N GLU A 324 18.22 3.27 13.14
CA GLU A 324 19.25 4.16 12.59
C GLU A 324 20.24 3.41 11.68
N THR A 325 19.71 2.45 10.90
CA THR A 325 20.48 1.49 10.09
C THR A 325 19.97 1.54 8.64
N LYS A 326 20.86 1.70 7.67
CA LYS A 326 20.50 1.56 6.26
C LYS A 326 20.27 0.09 5.92
N VAL A 327 19.11 -0.25 5.43
CA VAL A 327 18.79 -1.58 4.90
C VAL A 327 18.96 -1.55 3.38
N ASN A 328 19.96 -2.26 2.87
CA ASN A 328 20.09 -2.54 1.44
C ASN A 328 19.33 -3.83 1.15
N ILE A 329 18.37 -3.76 0.22
CA ILE A 329 17.57 -4.92 -0.20
C ILE A 329 18.22 -5.55 -1.42
N ARG A 330 18.66 -6.82 -1.27
CA ARG A 330 19.05 -7.67 -2.39
C ARG A 330 17.83 -8.43 -2.86
N TRP A 331 17.35 -8.08 -4.04
CA TRP A 331 16.21 -8.74 -4.69
C TRP A 331 16.66 -10.06 -5.29
N ILE A 332 16.04 -11.16 -4.88
CA ILE A 332 16.43 -12.50 -5.30
C ILE A 332 15.20 -13.23 -5.82
N HIS A 333 15.24 -13.60 -7.09
CA HIS A 333 14.18 -14.38 -7.70
C HIS A 333 14.21 -15.81 -7.16
N SER A 334 13.10 -16.26 -6.58
CA SER A 334 13.07 -17.56 -5.91
C SER A 334 13.27 -18.74 -6.87
N GLU A 335 12.98 -18.58 -8.17
CA GLU A 335 13.22 -19.62 -9.17
C GLU A 335 14.71 -19.83 -9.49
N ASP A 336 15.53 -18.81 -9.26
CA ASP A 336 16.98 -18.88 -9.51
C ASP A 336 17.73 -19.69 -8.43
N LEU A 337 17.10 -19.93 -7.27
CA LEU A 337 17.72 -20.62 -6.15
C LEU A 337 17.59 -22.14 -6.30
N THR A 338 18.75 -22.80 -6.46
CA THR A 338 18.89 -24.25 -6.55
C THR A 338 19.80 -24.78 -5.46
N PRO A 339 19.82 -26.10 -5.17
CA PRO A 339 20.77 -26.68 -4.21
C PRO A 339 22.24 -26.40 -4.54
N GLY A 340 22.57 -26.18 -5.82
CA GLY A 340 23.95 -25.96 -6.29
C GLY A 340 24.43 -24.52 -6.15
N ASN A 341 23.53 -23.54 -6.07
CA ASN A 341 23.91 -22.11 -6.09
C ASN A 341 23.39 -21.28 -4.91
N VAL A 342 22.50 -21.83 -4.06
CA VAL A 342 21.86 -21.09 -2.96
C VAL A 342 22.88 -20.43 -2.04
N THR A 343 23.98 -21.10 -1.72
CA THR A 343 25.06 -20.54 -0.89
C THR A 343 25.71 -19.32 -1.54
N GLU A 344 25.92 -19.33 -2.83
CA GLU A 344 26.52 -18.21 -3.57
C GLU A 344 25.57 -16.99 -3.57
N HIS A 345 24.29 -17.21 -3.88
CA HIS A 345 23.29 -16.14 -3.93
C HIS A 345 23.02 -15.50 -2.57
N LEU A 346 23.08 -16.29 -1.48
CA LEU A 346 22.72 -15.80 -0.14
C LEU A 346 23.94 -15.40 0.71
N LYS A 347 25.15 -15.65 0.22
CA LYS A 347 26.39 -15.26 0.92
C LYS A 347 26.45 -13.75 1.20
N GLY A 348 26.81 -13.41 2.44
CA GLY A 348 26.97 -12.02 2.87
C GLY A 348 25.68 -11.29 3.22
N LEU A 349 24.53 -11.97 3.22
CA LEU A 349 23.30 -11.42 3.77
C LEU A 349 23.34 -11.43 5.30
N ASN A 350 22.84 -10.36 5.91
CA ASN A 350 22.68 -10.25 7.34
C ASN A 350 21.27 -10.68 7.81
N GLY A 351 20.32 -10.75 6.90
CA GLY A 351 18.98 -11.23 7.14
C GLY A 351 18.31 -11.72 5.85
N ILE A 352 17.37 -12.65 5.98
CA ILE A 352 16.60 -13.23 4.86
C ILE A 352 15.11 -13.05 5.14
N LEU A 353 14.42 -12.36 4.24
CA LEU A 353 12.97 -12.22 4.24
C LEU A 353 12.39 -13.03 3.08
N VAL A 354 11.52 -14.00 3.38
CA VAL A 354 10.79 -14.75 2.37
C VAL A 354 9.41 -14.15 2.21
N ALA A 355 9.20 -13.54 1.04
CA ALA A 355 8.02 -12.74 0.72
C ALA A 355 6.77 -13.60 0.44
N PRO A 356 5.55 -13.02 0.60
CA PRO A 356 4.30 -13.65 0.23
C PRO A 356 4.19 -13.99 -1.26
N GLY A 357 3.13 -14.67 -1.66
CA GLY A 357 2.82 -15.05 -3.04
C GLY A 357 1.84 -16.22 -3.11
N PHE A 358 1.49 -16.63 -4.33
CA PHE A 358 0.56 -17.73 -4.61
C PHE A 358 1.12 -18.69 -5.65
N GLY A 359 0.62 -19.93 -5.65
CA GLY A 359 0.97 -20.97 -6.63
C GLY A 359 2.38 -21.54 -6.44
N ASP A 360 2.72 -22.51 -7.26
CA ASP A 360 3.87 -23.42 -7.14
C ASP A 360 5.20 -22.87 -7.64
N ARG A 361 5.18 -21.80 -8.45
CA ARG A 361 6.37 -21.22 -9.07
C ARG A 361 7.37 -20.73 -8.00
N GLY A 362 8.64 -21.14 -8.09
CA GLY A 362 9.74 -20.72 -7.23
C GLY A 362 9.68 -21.20 -5.76
N ILE A 363 8.82 -22.17 -5.45
CA ILE A 363 8.62 -22.68 -4.08
C ILE A 363 9.87 -23.38 -3.55
N GLU A 364 10.50 -24.26 -4.34
CA GLU A 364 11.69 -24.99 -3.89
C GLU A 364 12.84 -24.04 -3.58
N GLY A 365 12.99 -22.93 -4.34
CA GLY A 365 13.98 -21.90 -4.02
C GLY A 365 13.70 -21.19 -2.71
N LYS A 366 12.42 -20.90 -2.40
CA LYS A 366 12.03 -20.35 -1.08
C LYS A 366 12.38 -21.32 0.05
N ILE A 367 12.07 -22.62 -0.10
CA ILE A 367 12.42 -23.67 0.87
C ILE A 367 13.94 -23.73 1.08
N LYS A 368 14.73 -23.62 0.00
CA LYS A 368 16.21 -23.60 0.11
C LYS A 368 16.73 -22.35 0.82
N ALA A 369 16.11 -21.19 0.60
CA ALA A 369 16.47 -19.97 1.32
C ALA A 369 16.16 -20.08 2.82
N VAL A 370 15.02 -20.67 3.19
CA VAL A 370 14.67 -20.97 4.59
C VAL A 370 15.68 -21.91 5.22
N GLN A 371 16.00 -23.03 4.54
CA GLN A 371 17.00 -23.99 5.01
C GLN A 371 18.34 -23.31 5.27
N TYR A 372 18.80 -22.48 4.32
CA TYR A 372 20.06 -21.76 4.44
C TYR A 372 20.05 -20.82 5.65
N ALA A 373 18.98 -20.07 5.85
CA ALA A 373 18.83 -19.17 6.99
C ALA A 373 18.88 -19.93 8.32
N ARG A 374 18.12 -21.02 8.46
CA ARG A 374 18.05 -21.85 9.66
C ARG A 374 19.38 -22.50 10.01
N GLU A 375 20.04 -23.11 9.03
CA GLU A 375 21.31 -23.85 9.26
C GLU A 375 22.51 -22.93 9.51
N ASN A 376 22.48 -21.68 9.02
CA ASN A 376 23.56 -20.70 9.19
C ASN A 376 23.26 -19.63 10.25
N ASN A 377 22.19 -19.76 11.03
CA ASN A 377 21.79 -18.79 12.06
C ASN A 377 21.62 -17.35 11.53
N ILE A 378 21.20 -17.20 10.25
CA ILE A 378 20.91 -15.88 9.66
C ILE A 378 19.48 -15.48 10.02
N PRO A 379 19.26 -14.30 10.62
CA PRO A 379 17.92 -13.80 10.92
C PRO A 379 16.94 -14.01 9.76
N PHE A 380 15.84 -14.68 10.06
CA PHE A 380 14.82 -15.09 9.10
C PHE A 380 13.46 -14.47 9.42
N PHE A 381 12.78 -13.94 8.40
CA PHE A 381 11.40 -13.48 8.51
C PHE A 381 10.56 -14.03 7.34
N GLY A 382 9.57 -14.85 7.64
CA GLY A 382 8.66 -15.44 6.66
C GLY A 382 7.26 -14.83 6.74
N ILE A 383 6.77 -14.24 5.65
CA ILE A 383 5.44 -13.61 5.58
C ILE A 383 4.50 -14.44 4.72
N CYS A 384 3.34 -14.82 5.26
CA CYS A 384 2.29 -15.58 4.60
C CYS A 384 2.85 -16.86 3.95
N LEU A 385 3.00 -16.93 2.64
CA LEU A 385 3.67 -18.05 1.95
C LEU A 385 5.09 -18.31 2.50
N GLY A 386 5.79 -17.26 2.97
CA GLY A 386 7.11 -17.39 3.57
C GLY A 386 7.09 -18.21 4.87
N MET A 387 6.09 -18.00 5.72
CA MET A 387 5.83 -18.85 6.89
C MET A 387 5.51 -20.28 6.48
N GLN A 388 4.61 -20.45 5.50
CA GLN A 388 4.21 -21.79 5.02
C GLN A 388 5.42 -22.58 4.52
N MET A 389 6.32 -21.93 3.78
CA MET A 389 7.56 -22.58 3.29
C MET A 389 8.53 -22.90 4.42
N ALA A 390 8.53 -22.13 5.51
CA ALA A 390 9.31 -22.46 6.70
C ALA A 390 8.78 -23.73 7.40
N VAL A 391 7.47 -23.90 7.48
CA VAL A 391 6.84 -25.12 8.01
C VAL A 391 7.16 -26.33 7.12
N VAL A 392 7.08 -26.17 5.80
CA VAL A 392 7.41 -27.25 4.84
C VAL A 392 8.90 -27.62 4.94
N GLU A 393 9.80 -26.63 4.99
CA GLU A 393 11.24 -26.86 5.13
C GLU A 393 11.57 -27.66 6.40
N PHE A 394 11.07 -27.20 7.53
CA PHE A 394 11.31 -27.84 8.82
C PHE A 394 10.75 -29.26 8.85
N SER A 395 9.56 -29.46 8.30
CA SER A 395 8.96 -30.79 8.21
C SER A 395 9.78 -31.74 7.36
N ARG A 396 10.34 -31.28 6.22
CA ARG A 396 11.17 -32.10 5.34
C ARG A 396 12.55 -32.42 5.93
N ASN A 397 13.23 -31.42 6.50
CA ASN A 397 14.65 -31.51 6.84
C ASN A 397 14.91 -31.80 8.32
N VAL A 398 13.96 -31.49 9.23
CA VAL A 398 14.10 -31.77 10.66
C VAL A 398 13.24 -32.96 11.07
N LEU A 399 11.95 -32.99 10.69
CA LEU A 399 11.06 -34.12 11.03
C LEU A 399 11.26 -35.34 10.12
N GLY A 400 11.92 -35.18 8.96
CA GLY A 400 12.17 -36.27 8.00
C GLY A 400 10.97 -36.62 7.11
N TYR A 401 9.93 -35.79 7.06
CA TYR A 401 8.77 -35.96 6.19
C TYR A 401 9.10 -35.52 4.76
N LYS A 402 9.87 -36.33 4.03
CA LYS A 402 10.45 -35.97 2.73
C LYS A 402 9.48 -35.38 1.70
N ASN A 403 8.20 -35.79 1.76
CA ASN A 403 7.14 -35.34 0.85
C ASN A 403 6.16 -34.37 1.53
N ALA A 404 6.56 -33.68 2.61
CA ALA A 404 5.74 -32.64 3.20
C ALA A 404 5.57 -31.47 2.23
N SER A 405 4.34 -30.98 2.08
CA SER A 405 4.01 -29.91 1.16
C SER A 405 2.77 -29.14 1.61
N SER A 406 2.42 -28.12 0.84
CA SER A 406 1.11 -27.48 0.85
C SER A 406 0.20 -28.17 -0.17
N THR A 407 -1.07 -28.34 0.15
CA THR A 407 -2.07 -28.84 -0.83
C THR A 407 -2.34 -27.82 -1.96
N GLU A 408 -1.82 -26.60 -1.88
CA GLU A 408 -1.77 -25.65 -3.00
C GLU A 408 -0.81 -26.13 -4.11
N MET A 409 0.30 -26.77 -3.74
CA MET A 409 1.37 -27.21 -4.65
C MET A 409 1.21 -28.67 -5.06
N ASP A 410 0.73 -29.51 -4.15
CA ASP A 410 0.49 -30.94 -4.38
C ASP A 410 -0.73 -31.39 -3.58
N GLU A 411 -1.86 -31.51 -4.26
CA GLU A 411 -3.14 -31.91 -3.65
C GLU A 411 -3.09 -33.33 -3.02
N ASN A 412 -2.15 -34.15 -3.46
CA ASN A 412 -2.00 -35.56 -3.02
C ASN A 412 -0.76 -35.77 -2.13
N CYS A 413 -0.16 -34.72 -1.59
CA CYS A 413 1.05 -34.85 -0.78
C CYS A 413 0.80 -35.74 0.46
N ALA A 414 1.79 -36.57 0.81
CA ALA A 414 1.66 -37.54 1.90
C ALA A 414 1.56 -36.85 3.29
N HIS A 415 2.15 -35.66 3.41
CA HIS A 415 2.15 -34.85 4.63
C HIS A 415 1.71 -33.42 4.30
N PRO A 416 0.40 -33.13 4.30
CA PRO A 416 -0.15 -31.80 4.03
C PRO A 416 0.00 -30.89 5.25
N VAL A 417 1.22 -30.42 5.51
CA VAL A 417 1.54 -29.56 6.66
C VAL A 417 0.96 -28.16 6.51
N ILE A 418 0.63 -27.78 5.28
CA ILE A 418 -0.20 -26.63 4.91
C ILE A 418 -1.38 -27.15 4.10
N ASN A 419 -2.60 -26.76 4.48
CA ASN A 419 -3.81 -27.30 3.88
C ASN A 419 -4.83 -26.22 3.54
N LEU A 420 -5.73 -26.54 2.61
CA LEU A 420 -6.86 -25.67 2.26
C LEU A 420 -7.81 -25.55 3.45
N MET A 421 -8.25 -24.32 3.75
CA MET A 421 -9.26 -24.08 4.78
C MET A 421 -10.58 -24.78 4.43
N GLU A 422 -11.30 -25.28 5.45
CA GLU A 422 -12.56 -26.01 5.24
C GLU A 422 -13.62 -25.18 4.50
N ASP A 423 -13.72 -23.87 4.81
CA ASP A 423 -14.65 -22.95 4.16
C ASP A 423 -14.24 -22.54 2.74
N GLN A 424 -13.06 -22.94 2.28
CA GLN A 424 -12.53 -22.68 0.93
C GLN A 424 -12.74 -23.86 -0.05
N LYS A 425 -13.24 -25.01 0.41
CA LYS A 425 -13.32 -26.24 -0.40
C LYS A 425 -14.30 -26.14 -1.57
N ASP A 426 -15.39 -25.40 -1.43
CA ASP A 426 -16.47 -25.32 -2.43
C ASP A 426 -16.51 -24.00 -3.22
N ILE A 427 -15.43 -23.19 -3.16
CA ILE A 427 -15.40 -21.88 -3.80
C ILE A 427 -15.07 -21.99 -5.29
N THR A 428 -16.01 -21.57 -6.15
CA THR A 428 -15.83 -21.48 -7.61
C THR A 428 -15.37 -20.12 -8.09
N LYS A 429 -15.76 -19.03 -7.39
CA LYS A 429 -15.32 -17.66 -7.68
C LYS A 429 -14.10 -17.32 -6.82
N LYS A 430 -12.96 -16.99 -7.45
CA LYS A 430 -11.70 -16.77 -6.72
C LYS A 430 -11.51 -15.37 -6.13
N GLY A 431 -12.11 -14.32 -6.72
CA GLY A 431 -11.98 -12.94 -6.22
C GLY A 431 -12.78 -12.71 -4.93
N GLY A 432 -12.19 -12.03 -3.95
CA GLY A 432 -12.84 -11.64 -2.70
C GLY A 432 -13.28 -12.78 -1.78
N THR A 433 -12.72 -13.99 -1.95
CA THR A 433 -13.17 -15.18 -1.22
C THR A 433 -12.10 -15.81 -0.32
N MET A 434 -10.93 -15.21 -0.25
CA MET A 434 -9.86 -15.60 0.68
C MET A 434 -10.18 -15.16 2.11
N ARG A 435 -9.40 -15.62 3.08
CA ARG A 435 -9.38 -15.02 4.41
C ARG A 435 -8.72 -13.65 4.27
N LEU A 436 -9.54 -12.60 4.39
CA LEU A 436 -9.18 -11.21 4.15
C LEU A 436 -9.40 -10.34 5.39
N GLY A 437 -8.62 -9.26 5.50
CA GLY A 437 -8.77 -8.26 6.53
C GLY A 437 -8.15 -8.61 7.86
N ALA A 438 -8.51 -7.83 8.89
CA ALA A 438 -7.94 -7.94 10.21
C ALA A 438 -8.55 -9.09 11.02
N TRP A 439 -7.69 -9.93 11.59
CA TRP A 439 -8.05 -11.04 12.45
C TRP A 439 -7.23 -11.02 13.72
N ASP A 440 -7.87 -11.42 14.82
CA ASP A 440 -7.22 -11.48 16.13
C ASP A 440 -6.26 -12.66 16.21
N CYS A 441 -5.12 -12.44 16.88
CA CYS A 441 -4.15 -13.48 17.20
C CYS A 441 -3.73 -13.35 18.67
N GLU A 442 -3.80 -14.45 19.40
CA GLU A 442 -3.31 -14.57 20.78
C GLU A 442 -1.87 -15.07 20.74
N ILE A 443 -0.96 -14.34 21.40
CA ILE A 443 0.49 -14.60 21.39
C ILE A 443 0.95 -15.16 22.72
N SER A 444 1.80 -16.20 22.69
CA SER A 444 2.43 -16.77 23.86
C SER A 444 3.44 -15.78 24.49
N GLU A 445 3.34 -15.54 25.80
CA GLU A 445 4.18 -14.55 26.51
C GLU A 445 5.69 -14.86 26.50
N ASP A 446 6.06 -16.12 26.33
CA ASP A 446 7.46 -16.57 26.26
C ASP A 446 8.10 -16.37 24.89
N SER A 447 7.36 -15.91 23.89
CA SER A 447 7.79 -15.80 22.49
C SER A 447 8.64 -14.54 22.22
N ASN A 448 9.45 -14.57 21.15
CA ASN A 448 10.15 -13.39 20.66
C ASN A 448 9.15 -12.39 20.04
N VAL A 449 8.08 -12.89 19.44
CA VAL A 449 7.00 -12.06 18.91
C VAL A 449 6.31 -11.29 20.04
N PHE A 450 6.05 -11.92 21.19
CA PHE A 450 5.52 -11.19 22.36
C PHE A 450 6.48 -10.07 22.82
N LYS A 451 7.78 -10.33 22.86
CA LYS A 451 8.78 -9.30 23.22
C LYS A 451 8.72 -8.11 22.24
N ALA A 452 8.49 -8.37 20.95
CA ALA A 452 8.38 -7.34 19.94
C ALA A 452 7.10 -6.51 20.09
N TYR A 453 5.93 -7.13 20.19
CA TYR A 453 4.63 -6.44 20.32
C TYR A 453 4.35 -5.90 21.73
N ASN A 454 4.87 -6.55 22.74
CA ASN A 454 4.55 -6.30 24.16
C ASN A 454 3.02 -6.34 24.45
N LYS A 455 2.34 -7.28 23.80
CA LYS A 455 0.89 -7.52 23.89
C LYS A 455 0.59 -8.99 23.69
N THR A 456 -0.37 -9.53 24.43
CA THR A 456 -0.86 -10.90 24.27
C THR A 456 -1.91 -11.05 23.18
N MET A 457 -2.61 -9.97 22.85
CA MET A 457 -3.63 -9.96 21.81
C MET A 457 -3.28 -8.89 20.77
N ILE A 458 -3.18 -9.31 19.52
CA ILE A 458 -2.96 -8.45 18.36
C ILE A 458 -4.06 -8.67 17.31
N SER A 459 -4.17 -7.77 16.36
CA SER A 459 -5.06 -7.90 15.21
C SER A 459 -4.28 -7.53 13.98
N GLU A 460 -4.16 -8.47 13.02
CA GLU A 460 -3.33 -8.30 11.83
C GLU A 460 -4.10 -8.68 10.57
N ARG A 461 -3.68 -8.14 9.41
CA ARG A 461 -4.37 -8.33 8.12
C ARG A 461 -3.93 -9.60 7.42
N HIS A 462 -4.86 -10.33 6.87
CA HIS A 462 -4.68 -11.58 6.16
C HIS A 462 -5.06 -11.46 4.69
N ARG A 463 -4.41 -12.29 3.85
CA ARG A 463 -4.73 -12.48 2.44
C ARG A 463 -4.25 -13.84 1.96
N HIS A 464 -4.99 -14.91 2.28
CA HIS A 464 -4.60 -16.28 1.93
C HIS A 464 -5.78 -17.26 1.95
N ARG A 465 -5.61 -18.45 1.34
CA ARG A 465 -6.56 -19.56 1.30
C ARG A 465 -6.09 -20.77 2.10
N TYR A 466 -4.78 -20.97 2.13
CA TYR A 466 -4.14 -22.12 2.74
C TYR A 466 -3.60 -21.72 4.10
N GLU A 467 -3.68 -22.67 5.04
CA GLU A 467 -3.37 -22.47 6.44
C GLU A 467 -2.44 -23.56 6.95
N PHE A 468 -1.76 -23.29 8.04
CA PHE A 468 -1.05 -24.28 8.83
C PHE A 468 -2.01 -25.43 9.25
N ASN A 469 -1.61 -26.69 9.00
CA ASN A 469 -2.39 -27.84 9.45
C ASN A 469 -2.08 -28.16 10.91
N ASN A 470 -3.03 -27.89 11.80
CA ASN A 470 -2.88 -28.05 13.26
C ASN A 470 -2.56 -29.49 13.70
N GLU A 471 -2.82 -30.51 12.87
CA GLU A 471 -2.46 -31.91 13.17
C GLU A 471 -0.94 -32.11 13.33
N TYR A 472 -0.13 -31.23 12.74
CA TYR A 472 1.34 -31.28 12.81
C TYR A 472 1.92 -30.41 13.93
N SER A 473 1.10 -29.62 14.65
CA SER A 473 1.57 -28.64 15.64
C SER A 473 2.42 -29.31 16.74
N GLN A 474 1.96 -30.46 17.29
CA GLN A 474 2.67 -31.15 18.36
C GLN A 474 4.06 -31.62 17.91
N GLN A 475 4.15 -32.23 16.71
CA GLN A 475 5.41 -32.74 16.16
C GLN A 475 6.42 -31.60 15.92
N LEU A 476 5.95 -30.44 15.44
CA LEU A 476 6.80 -29.28 15.22
C LEU A 476 7.31 -28.70 16.54
N ASN A 477 6.41 -28.54 17.54
CA ASN A 477 6.76 -28.04 18.86
C ASN A 477 7.78 -28.93 19.58
N ASP A 478 7.59 -30.25 19.54
CA ASP A 478 8.48 -31.21 20.20
C ASP A 478 9.89 -31.24 19.56
N ASN A 479 10.03 -30.76 18.31
CA ASN A 479 11.30 -30.75 17.58
C ASN A 479 11.91 -29.34 17.42
N GLY A 480 11.35 -28.31 18.10
CA GLY A 480 11.97 -27.01 18.25
C GLY A 480 11.41 -25.87 17.38
N MET A 481 10.40 -26.13 16.54
CA MET A 481 9.62 -25.06 15.91
C MET A 481 8.33 -24.85 16.72
N GLN A 482 8.22 -23.76 17.43
CA GLN A 482 7.11 -23.45 18.31
C GLN A 482 5.99 -22.70 17.59
N THR A 483 4.75 -23.10 17.84
CA THR A 483 3.56 -22.38 17.42
C THR A 483 3.19 -21.36 18.50
N THR A 484 3.60 -20.10 18.31
CA THR A 484 3.57 -19.06 19.35
C THR A 484 2.42 -18.07 19.21
N GLY A 485 1.66 -18.13 18.13
CA GLY A 485 0.47 -17.32 17.93
C GLY A 485 -0.66 -18.12 17.33
N VAL A 486 -1.87 -17.95 17.87
CA VAL A 486 -3.07 -18.66 17.40
C VAL A 486 -4.27 -17.72 17.33
N ASN A 487 -5.15 -17.94 16.36
CA ASN A 487 -6.43 -17.25 16.33
C ASN A 487 -7.32 -17.76 17.48
N PRO A 488 -7.85 -16.89 18.35
CA PRO A 488 -8.60 -17.34 19.54
C PRO A 488 -9.90 -18.07 19.21
N LYS A 489 -10.50 -17.79 18.02
CA LYS A 489 -11.79 -18.39 17.61
C LYS A 489 -11.60 -19.66 16.79
N THR A 490 -10.79 -19.60 15.74
CA THR A 490 -10.60 -20.74 14.82
C THR A 490 -9.53 -21.71 15.28
N LYS A 491 -8.69 -21.31 16.23
CA LYS A 491 -7.51 -22.06 16.71
C LYS A 491 -6.44 -22.32 15.64
N LEU A 492 -6.51 -21.63 14.51
CA LEU A 492 -5.49 -21.68 13.47
C LEU A 492 -4.18 -21.07 13.95
N VAL A 493 -3.07 -21.71 13.60
CA VAL A 493 -1.74 -21.21 13.91
C VAL A 493 -1.40 -20.03 13.00
N GLU A 494 -1.07 -18.89 13.61
CA GLU A 494 -0.75 -17.64 12.93
C GLU A 494 0.74 -17.31 12.96
N ILE A 495 1.48 -17.84 13.94
CA ILE A 495 2.89 -17.52 14.18
C ILE A 495 3.67 -18.78 14.51
N ILE A 496 4.83 -18.93 13.87
CA ILE A 496 5.84 -19.94 14.20
C ILE A 496 7.16 -19.27 14.52
N GLU A 497 7.90 -19.89 15.46
CA GLU A 497 9.25 -19.46 15.85
C GLU A 497 10.20 -20.63 16.06
N ILE A 498 11.50 -20.41 15.89
CA ILE A 498 12.56 -21.30 16.42
C ILE A 498 13.29 -20.52 17.54
N PRO A 499 12.94 -20.76 18.82
CA PRO A 499 13.47 -19.95 19.93
C PRO A 499 14.98 -20.01 20.13
N THR A 500 15.62 -21.09 19.69
CA THR A 500 17.08 -21.28 19.77
C THR A 500 17.85 -20.55 18.67
N HIS A 501 17.13 -20.06 17.65
CA HIS A 501 17.72 -19.28 16.57
C HIS A 501 17.77 -17.78 16.96
N PRO A 502 18.79 -17.00 16.52
CA PRO A 502 18.89 -15.56 16.83
C PRO A 502 17.61 -14.76 16.51
N TRP A 503 16.97 -15.04 15.38
CA TRP A 503 15.66 -14.55 14.98
C TRP A 503 15.12 -15.44 13.87
N PHE A 504 14.12 -16.26 14.17
CA PHE A 504 13.43 -17.06 13.17
C PHE A 504 11.94 -16.97 13.44
N VAL A 505 11.26 -16.12 12.68
CA VAL A 505 9.84 -15.83 12.84
C VAL A 505 9.14 -16.01 11.50
N GLY A 506 8.03 -16.74 11.51
CA GLY A 506 7.10 -16.83 10.40
C GLY A 506 5.71 -16.43 10.83
N VAL A 507 5.02 -15.62 10.03
CA VAL A 507 3.65 -15.15 10.30
C VAL A 507 2.74 -15.41 9.11
N GLN A 508 1.50 -15.88 9.36
CA GLN A 508 0.52 -16.14 8.32
C GLN A 508 -0.12 -14.85 7.79
N TYR A 509 -0.21 -13.84 8.63
CA TYR A 509 -0.70 -12.50 8.29
C TYR A 509 0.37 -11.65 7.59
N HIS A 510 -0.05 -10.44 7.19
CA HIS A 510 0.76 -9.45 6.46
C HIS A 510 1.08 -8.24 7.35
N PRO A 511 2.14 -8.29 8.17
CA PRO A 511 2.49 -7.20 9.09
C PRO A 511 2.91 -5.92 8.37
N GLU A 512 3.36 -6.03 7.11
CA GLU A 512 3.75 -4.91 6.27
C GLU A 512 2.61 -3.91 6.05
N TYR A 513 1.36 -4.35 6.03
CA TYR A 513 0.21 -3.47 5.80
C TYR A 513 -0.09 -2.53 6.99
N LYS A 514 0.39 -2.85 8.18
CA LYS A 514 0.18 -2.00 9.38
C LYS A 514 1.40 -1.15 9.76
N SER A 515 2.47 -1.18 8.98
CA SER A 515 3.65 -0.35 9.23
C SER A 515 3.46 1.06 8.70
N THR A 516 3.62 2.06 9.55
CA THR A 516 3.53 3.48 9.18
C THR A 516 4.76 4.26 9.67
N VAL A 517 4.91 5.51 9.21
CA VAL A 517 5.97 6.41 9.68
C VAL A 517 5.89 6.65 11.19
N LEU A 518 4.67 6.79 11.73
CA LEU A 518 4.46 7.06 13.16
C LEU A 518 4.50 5.79 14.02
N ASN A 519 4.11 4.64 13.44
CA ASN A 519 4.07 3.35 14.10
C ASN A 519 4.75 2.28 13.23
N PRO A 520 6.10 2.26 13.17
CA PRO A 520 6.86 1.20 12.52
C PRO A 520 6.48 -0.15 13.10
N HIS A 521 6.18 -1.12 12.23
CA HIS A 521 5.69 -2.41 12.69
C HIS A 521 6.74 -3.17 13.51
N PRO A 522 6.43 -3.67 14.72
CA PRO A 522 7.41 -4.20 15.67
C PRO A 522 8.20 -5.39 15.15
N LEU A 523 7.58 -6.28 14.36
CA LEU A 523 8.30 -7.43 13.78
C LEU A 523 9.37 -7.01 12.78
N PHE A 524 9.11 -5.98 11.96
CA PHE A 524 10.12 -5.43 11.06
C PHE A 524 11.24 -4.72 11.83
N VAL A 525 10.88 -3.99 12.90
CA VAL A 525 11.86 -3.31 13.77
C VAL A 525 12.82 -4.33 14.39
N ASP A 526 12.29 -5.40 14.99
CA ASP A 526 13.12 -6.41 15.65
C ASP A 526 13.85 -7.32 14.66
N PHE A 527 13.29 -7.59 13.47
CA PHE A 527 14.01 -8.26 12.40
C PHE A 527 15.24 -7.45 11.95
N VAL A 528 15.09 -6.15 11.69
CA VAL A 528 16.23 -5.27 11.32
C VAL A 528 17.23 -5.17 12.46
N LYS A 529 16.79 -5.13 13.71
CA LYS A 529 17.67 -5.16 14.89
C LYS A 529 18.47 -6.46 14.96
N ALA A 530 17.84 -7.60 14.71
CA ALA A 530 18.52 -8.90 14.67
C ALA A 530 19.55 -8.98 13.52
N THR A 531 19.19 -8.45 12.33
CA THR A 531 20.14 -8.38 11.20
C THR A 531 21.36 -7.51 11.52
N LEU A 532 21.15 -6.40 12.23
CA LEU A 532 22.24 -5.54 12.68
C LEU A 532 23.14 -6.23 13.71
N GLN A 533 22.58 -7.04 14.60
CA GLN A 533 23.36 -7.84 15.56
C GLN A 533 24.16 -8.93 14.86
N HIS A 534 23.58 -9.58 13.86
CA HIS A 534 24.25 -10.61 13.07
C HIS A 534 25.39 -10.06 12.18
N SER A 535 25.33 -8.79 11.79
CA SER A 535 26.37 -8.14 10.97
C SER A 535 27.64 -7.79 11.74
N LYS A 536 27.62 -7.82 13.06
CA LYS A 536 28.74 -7.54 13.97
C LYS A 536 29.52 -8.79 14.31
#